data_9d37649b4e5dc5607ac20abee6e3e29d
#
_entry.id   9d37649b4e5dc5607ac20abee6e3e29d
#
_cell.length_a   1.000
_cell.length_b   1.000
_cell.length_c   1.000
_cell.angle_alpha   90.00
_cell.angle_beta   90.00
_cell.angle_gamma   90.00
#
_symmetry.space_group_name_H-M   'P 1'
#
loop_
_entity.id
_entity.type
_entity.pdbx_description
1 polymer ?
#
loop_
_entity_poly.entity_id
_entity_poly.type
_entity_poly.pdbx_seq_one_letter_code
_entity_poly.pdbx_strand_id
1 'polypeptide(L)'
;MRVIATKRTVVEKPDYVDELGGPDFLPALLSGSDYVVLLLASVPATFNIIGECDLHRMKPSAYLINLTGGRAIEESLLVRALKERWIAGAALDAFTRQPLPQDSELWTLPNVILTPRIAGITSQKWPALLPIFRDNLHRFVNGKPLKNVVDKELGY
;
A
#
# COMPACT_ATOMS: atom_id res chain seq x y z
N MET A 1 13.94 3.09 14.80
CA MET A 1 12.57 2.60 14.52
C MET A 1 12.69 1.13 14.15
N ARG A 2 11.86 0.26 14.71
CA ARG A 2 11.79 -1.16 14.30
C ARG A 2 10.89 -1.27 13.07
N VAL A 3 11.36 -1.97 12.05
CA VAL A 3 10.65 -2.17 10.78
C VAL A 3 10.31 -3.65 10.63
N ILE A 4 9.02 -3.96 10.60
CA ILE A 4 8.52 -5.30 10.35
C ILE A 4 7.70 -5.31 9.05
N ALA A 5 7.78 -6.38 8.29
CA ALA A 5 7.14 -6.44 6.99
C ALA A 5 6.51 -7.81 6.72
N THR A 6 5.50 -7.83 5.87
CA THR A 6 4.95 -9.06 5.30
C THR A 6 4.99 -8.99 3.77
N LYS A 7 5.22 -10.10 3.14
CA LYS A 7 5.28 -10.23 1.68
C LYS A 7 4.72 -11.58 1.25
N ARG A 8 3.97 -11.60 0.13
CA ARG A 8 3.41 -12.84 -0.41
C ARG A 8 4.48 -13.89 -0.69
N THR A 9 5.56 -13.50 -1.35
CA THR A 9 6.72 -14.36 -1.60
C THR A 9 7.82 -13.96 -0.64
N VAL A 10 8.13 -14.84 0.32
CA VAL A 10 9.22 -14.61 1.26
C VAL A 10 10.53 -14.66 0.47
N VAL A 11 11.32 -13.61 0.60
CA VAL A 11 12.66 -13.47 0.01
C VAL A 11 13.66 -13.28 1.15
N GLU A 12 14.94 -13.26 0.83
CA GLU A 12 15.95 -12.87 1.80
C GLU A 12 15.61 -11.49 2.40
N LYS A 13 15.66 -11.42 3.73
CA LYS A 13 15.27 -10.22 4.48
C LYS A 13 16.34 -9.13 4.27
N PRO A 14 15.94 -7.94 3.79
CA PRO A 14 16.87 -6.81 3.69
C PRO A 14 17.37 -6.36 5.08
N ASP A 15 18.58 -5.82 5.14
CA ASP A 15 19.21 -5.38 6.41
C ASP A 15 18.42 -4.31 7.17
N TYR A 16 17.66 -3.47 6.44
CA TYR A 16 16.82 -2.41 7.02
C TYR A 16 15.46 -2.91 7.54
N VAL A 17 15.15 -4.20 7.42
CA VAL A 17 13.93 -4.83 7.96
C VAL A 17 14.33 -5.72 9.14
N ASP A 18 13.72 -5.52 10.29
CA ASP A 18 13.98 -6.32 11.50
C ASP A 18 13.35 -7.71 11.41
N GLU A 19 12.10 -7.78 10.94
CA GLU A 19 11.36 -9.04 10.74
C GLU A 19 10.61 -9.06 9.41
N LEU A 20 10.71 -10.16 8.68
CA LEU A 20 9.99 -10.40 7.43
C LEU A 20 9.23 -11.71 7.51
N GLY A 21 7.93 -11.68 7.33
CA GLY A 21 7.06 -12.86 7.31
C GLY A 21 6.27 -13.03 6.02
N GLY A 22 5.64 -14.17 5.87
CA GLY A 22 4.62 -14.45 4.86
C GLY A 22 3.27 -13.84 5.21
N PRO A 23 2.20 -14.13 4.43
CA PRO A 23 0.85 -13.61 4.71
C PRO A 23 0.35 -13.93 6.12
N ASP A 24 0.70 -15.08 6.67
CA ASP A 24 0.31 -15.52 8.03
C ASP A 24 0.89 -14.64 9.15
N PHE A 25 1.90 -13.84 8.82
CA PHE A 25 2.50 -12.88 9.76
C PHE A 25 1.68 -11.59 9.91
N LEU A 26 0.69 -11.35 9.04
CA LEU A 26 -0.11 -10.12 9.05
C LEU A 26 -0.77 -9.82 10.40
N PRO A 27 -1.40 -10.76 11.12
CA PRO A 27 -2.00 -10.48 12.44
C PRO A 27 -1.00 -9.98 13.48
N ALA A 28 0.21 -10.57 13.51
CA ALA A 28 1.27 -10.15 14.43
C ALA A 28 1.84 -8.77 14.06
N LEU A 29 1.98 -8.51 12.75
CA LEU A 29 2.39 -7.20 12.24
C LEU A 29 1.39 -6.12 12.67
N LEU A 30 0.09 -6.34 12.47
CA LEU A 30 -0.96 -5.37 12.80
C LEU A 30 -0.98 -5.05 14.30
N SER A 31 -0.95 -6.07 15.16
CA SER A 31 -0.99 -5.88 16.61
C SER A 31 0.29 -5.25 17.19
N GLY A 32 1.43 -5.44 16.53
CA GLY A 32 2.71 -4.93 16.97
C GLY A 32 3.06 -3.53 16.50
N SER A 33 2.39 -3.01 15.46
CA SER A 33 2.78 -1.79 14.77
C SER A 33 2.12 -0.54 15.34
N ASP A 34 2.88 0.56 15.38
CA ASP A 34 2.37 1.91 15.65
C ASP A 34 1.97 2.62 14.33
N TYR A 35 2.61 2.25 13.24
CA TYR A 35 2.30 2.72 11.88
C TYR A 35 2.21 1.52 10.94
N VAL A 36 1.07 1.35 10.30
CA VAL A 36 0.85 0.32 9.27
C VAL A 36 0.83 0.98 7.91
N VAL A 37 1.78 0.59 7.04
CA VAL A 37 1.91 1.17 5.69
C VAL A 37 1.52 0.12 4.65
N LEU A 38 0.52 0.43 3.83
CA LEU A 38 0.08 -0.41 2.73
C LEU A 38 0.79 0.01 1.43
N LEU A 39 1.60 -0.90 0.88
CA LEU A 39 2.36 -0.76 -0.37
C LEU A 39 2.13 -1.98 -1.27
N LEU A 40 0.87 -2.33 -1.50
CA LEU A 40 0.46 -3.51 -2.22
C LEU A 40 0.22 -3.22 -3.71
N ALA A 41 0.42 -4.19 -4.58
CA ALA A 41 -0.12 -4.11 -5.93
C ALA A 41 -1.66 -4.08 -5.87
N SER A 42 -2.31 -3.23 -6.68
CA SER A 42 -3.77 -3.13 -6.72
C SER A 42 -4.33 -4.18 -7.69
N VAL A 43 -4.45 -5.39 -7.22
CA VAL A 43 -4.93 -6.57 -7.97
C VAL A 43 -6.08 -7.25 -7.22
N PRO A 44 -6.91 -8.08 -7.86
CA PRO A 44 -8.04 -8.74 -7.19
C PRO A 44 -7.66 -9.46 -5.91
N ALA A 45 -6.50 -10.09 -5.84
CA ALA A 45 -6.01 -10.79 -4.66
C ALA A 45 -5.69 -9.89 -3.45
N THR A 46 -5.61 -8.56 -3.64
CA THR A 46 -5.34 -7.59 -2.57
C THR A 46 -6.54 -6.69 -2.28
N PHE A 47 -7.68 -6.91 -2.94
CA PHE A 47 -8.90 -6.16 -2.62
C PHE A 47 -9.43 -6.58 -1.25
N ASN A 48 -9.76 -5.60 -0.43
CA ASN A 48 -10.25 -5.77 0.93
C ASN A 48 -9.37 -6.71 1.80
N ILE A 49 -8.05 -6.67 1.54
CA ILE A 49 -7.09 -7.49 2.30
C ILE A 49 -7.03 -7.10 3.78
N ILE A 50 -7.38 -5.86 4.11
CA ILE A 50 -7.56 -5.40 5.48
C ILE A 50 -9.06 -5.32 5.77
N GLY A 51 -9.54 -6.24 6.56
CA GLY A 51 -10.93 -6.32 6.99
C GLY A 51 -11.17 -5.74 8.39
N GLU A 52 -12.41 -5.88 8.87
CA GLU A 52 -12.82 -5.37 10.19
C GLU A 52 -11.99 -5.98 11.33
N CYS A 53 -11.80 -7.31 11.30
CA CYS A 53 -10.97 -8.00 12.30
C CYS A 53 -9.52 -7.49 12.31
N ASP A 54 -8.98 -7.08 11.17
CA ASP A 54 -7.62 -6.61 11.05
C ASP A 54 -7.47 -5.19 11.61
N LEU A 55 -8.45 -4.32 11.35
CA LEU A 55 -8.50 -2.98 11.95
C LEU A 55 -8.63 -3.05 13.48
N HIS A 56 -9.43 -3.99 14.00
CA HIS A 56 -9.54 -4.22 15.45
C HIS A 56 -8.30 -4.84 16.08
N ARG A 57 -7.43 -5.51 15.31
CA ARG A 57 -6.14 -6.00 15.80
C ARG A 57 -5.09 -4.90 15.92
N MET A 58 -5.24 -3.81 15.19
CA MET A 58 -4.32 -2.68 15.29
C MET A 58 -4.41 -2.05 16.69
N LYS A 59 -3.32 -1.41 17.12
CA LYS A 59 -3.36 -0.64 18.36
C LYS A 59 -4.33 0.54 18.21
N PRO A 60 -5.11 0.91 19.25
CA PRO A 60 -5.95 2.10 19.20
C PRO A 60 -5.16 3.40 18.95
N SER A 61 -3.86 3.40 19.25
CA SER A 61 -2.94 4.50 18.97
C SER A 61 -2.28 4.43 17.60
N ALA A 62 -2.52 3.36 16.80
CA ALA A 62 -1.85 3.18 15.53
C ALA A 62 -2.44 4.06 14.43
N TYR A 63 -1.60 4.36 13.45
CA TYR A 63 -1.98 5.05 12.22
C TYR A 63 -1.87 4.12 11.02
N LEU A 64 -2.88 4.16 10.13
CA LEU A 64 -2.89 3.47 8.86
C LEU A 64 -2.48 4.42 7.74
N ILE A 65 -1.47 4.04 6.95
CA ILE A 65 -0.99 4.83 5.81
C ILE A 65 -1.24 4.02 4.53
N ASN A 66 -2.20 4.45 3.72
CA ASN A 66 -2.53 3.75 2.47
C ASN A 66 -2.01 4.51 1.26
N LEU A 67 -0.95 3.98 0.67
CA LEU A 67 -0.35 4.44 -0.59
C LEU A 67 -0.69 3.52 -1.77
N THR A 68 -1.49 2.49 -1.52
CA THR A 68 -1.97 1.52 -2.50
C THR A 68 -3.20 2.07 -3.23
N GLY A 69 -3.53 1.57 -4.41
CA GLY A 69 -4.83 1.86 -5.02
C GLY A 69 -5.98 1.54 -4.05
N GLY A 70 -6.94 2.44 -3.88
CA GLY A 70 -7.92 2.54 -2.79
C GLY A 70 -8.82 1.33 -2.47
N ARG A 71 -8.50 0.13 -2.98
CA ARG A 71 -9.30 -1.08 -2.81
C ARG A 71 -8.75 -2.06 -1.77
N ALA A 72 -7.64 -1.73 -1.10
CA ALA A 72 -7.06 -2.60 -0.07
C ALA A 72 -7.94 -2.68 1.20
N ILE A 73 -8.79 -1.68 1.40
CA ILE A 73 -9.78 -1.61 2.49
C ILE A 73 -11.07 -1.06 1.90
N GLU A 74 -12.20 -1.57 2.33
CA GLU A 74 -13.49 -0.96 1.99
C GLU A 74 -13.62 0.43 2.66
N GLU A 75 -13.94 1.45 1.87
CA GLU A 75 -13.94 2.85 2.34
C GLU A 75 -14.93 3.09 3.48
N SER A 76 -16.13 2.50 3.40
CA SER A 76 -17.15 2.60 4.46
C SER A 76 -16.67 1.98 5.78
N LEU A 77 -15.96 0.87 5.72
CA LEU A 77 -15.37 0.21 6.87
C LEU A 77 -14.27 1.09 7.50
N LEU A 78 -13.40 1.67 6.68
CA LEU A 78 -12.35 2.58 7.16
C LEU A 78 -12.94 3.83 7.81
N VAL A 79 -13.96 4.44 7.21
CA VAL A 79 -14.69 5.58 7.78
C VAL A 79 -15.26 5.23 9.15
N ARG A 80 -15.89 4.05 9.28
CA ARG A 80 -16.43 3.58 10.56
C ARG A 80 -15.32 3.40 11.60
N ALA A 81 -14.23 2.74 11.25
CA ALA A 81 -13.09 2.53 12.15
C ALA A 81 -12.48 3.84 12.66
N LEU A 82 -12.43 4.86 11.81
CA LEU A 82 -11.92 6.19 12.17
C LEU A 82 -12.88 6.98 13.06
N LYS A 83 -14.18 6.90 12.79
CA LYS A 83 -15.24 7.52 13.62
C LYS A 83 -15.31 6.90 15.02
N GLU A 84 -15.28 5.58 15.07
CA GLU A 84 -15.38 4.81 16.30
C GLU A 84 -14.04 4.69 17.05
N ARG A 85 -12.97 5.28 16.48
CA ARG A 85 -11.62 5.30 17.11
C ARG A 85 -11.03 3.91 17.33
N TRP A 86 -11.27 2.96 16.44
CA TRP A 86 -10.57 1.67 16.47
C TRP A 86 -9.07 1.84 16.23
N ILE A 87 -8.70 2.87 15.44
CA ILE A 87 -7.33 3.34 15.21
C ILE A 87 -7.26 4.86 15.42
N ALA A 88 -6.09 5.38 15.67
CA ALA A 88 -5.90 6.81 15.95
C ALA A 88 -6.20 7.69 14.73
N GLY A 89 -5.82 7.24 13.54
CA GLY A 89 -6.04 7.98 12.31
C GLY A 89 -5.54 7.27 11.06
N ALA A 90 -5.69 7.94 9.91
CA ALA A 90 -5.18 7.43 8.64
C ALA A 90 -4.58 8.54 7.77
N ALA A 91 -3.61 8.16 6.91
CA ALA A 91 -3.12 8.97 5.80
C ALA A 91 -3.41 8.23 4.49
N LEU A 92 -4.13 8.87 3.58
CA LEU A 92 -4.64 8.25 2.35
C LEU A 92 -4.20 9.04 1.13
N ASP A 93 -3.41 8.41 0.26
CA ASP A 93 -2.98 8.99 -1.03
C ASP A 93 -3.77 8.43 -2.22
N ALA A 94 -4.56 7.39 -2.01
CA ALA A 94 -5.37 6.75 -3.04
C ALA A 94 -6.73 6.32 -2.48
N PHE A 95 -7.75 6.43 -3.34
CA PHE A 95 -9.16 6.20 -3.01
C PHE A 95 -9.77 5.19 -3.98
N THR A 96 -10.88 4.56 -3.59
CA THR A 96 -11.64 3.65 -4.45
C THR A 96 -12.21 4.38 -5.67
N ARG A 97 -12.74 5.59 -5.46
CA ARG A 97 -13.18 6.51 -6.53
C ARG A 97 -12.21 7.69 -6.59
N GLN A 98 -11.71 7.99 -7.78
CA GLN A 98 -10.74 9.07 -8.01
C GLN A 98 -11.24 9.99 -9.12
N PRO A 99 -11.26 11.30 -8.88
CA PRO A 99 -10.96 12.00 -7.61
C PRO A 99 -11.93 11.58 -6.48
N LEU A 100 -11.51 11.80 -5.22
CA LEU A 100 -12.37 11.54 -4.06
C LEU A 100 -13.67 12.35 -4.20
N PRO A 101 -14.86 11.71 -4.11
CA PRO A 101 -16.13 12.41 -4.23
C PRO A 101 -16.28 13.54 -3.22
N GLN A 102 -16.96 14.62 -3.61
CA GLN A 102 -17.14 15.80 -2.76
C GLN A 102 -17.97 15.51 -1.51
N ASP A 103 -18.84 14.50 -1.58
CA ASP A 103 -19.71 14.03 -0.51
C ASP A 103 -19.06 12.94 0.37
N SER A 104 -17.79 12.58 0.12
CA SER A 104 -17.09 11.61 0.96
C SER A 104 -16.90 12.13 2.38
N GLU A 105 -17.28 11.31 3.35
CA GLU A 105 -17.10 11.61 4.77
C GLU A 105 -15.63 11.77 5.18
N LEU A 106 -14.70 11.23 4.41
CA LEU A 106 -13.26 11.37 4.66
C LEU A 106 -12.81 12.82 4.70
N TRP A 107 -13.50 13.75 3.98
CA TRP A 107 -13.16 15.19 4.01
C TRP A 107 -13.35 15.84 5.38
N THR A 108 -14.25 15.31 6.19
CA THR A 108 -14.64 15.92 7.47
C THR A 108 -14.04 15.24 8.69
N LEU A 109 -13.36 14.12 8.53
CA LEU A 109 -12.76 13.39 9.64
C LEU A 109 -11.49 14.11 10.14
N PRO A 110 -11.41 14.50 11.44
CA PRO A 110 -10.29 15.28 11.97
C PRO A 110 -9.00 14.46 12.13
N ASN A 111 -9.09 13.14 12.02
CA ASN A 111 -7.97 12.20 12.17
C ASN A 111 -7.54 11.58 10.84
N VAL A 112 -7.80 12.27 9.72
CA VAL A 112 -7.43 11.82 8.37
C VAL A 112 -6.58 12.87 7.67
N ILE A 113 -5.50 12.42 7.05
CA ILE A 113 -4.69 13.20 6.09
C ILE A 113 -4.99 12.68 4.70
N LEU A 114 -5.38 13.57 3.79
CA LEU A 114 -5.68 13.23 2.40
C LEU A 114 -4.68 13.89 1.47
N THR A 115 -4.14 13.14 0.53
CA THR A 115 -3.28 13.66 -0.55
C THR A 115 -3.79 13.17 -1.92
N PRO A 116 -3.66 13.98 -2.99
CA PRO A 116 -4.30 13.68 -4.28
C PRO A 116 -3.41 12.79 -5.17
N ARG A 117 -3.06 11.59 -4.71
CA ARG A 117 -2.24 10.60 -5.42
C ARG A 117 -0.86 11.15 -5.84
N ILE A 118 -0.19 11.79 -4.91
CA ILE A 118 1.11 12.43 -5.13
C ILE A 118 2.29 11.71 -4.46
N ALA A 119 2.05 10.68 -3.65
CA ALA A 119 3.10 9.98 -2.91
C ALA A 119 4.19 9.37 -3.82
N GLY A 120 3.86 9.01 -5.06
CA GLY A 120 4.82 8.53 -6.07
C GLY A 120 5.47 9.62 -6.93
N ILE A 121 5.16 10.90 -6.72
CA ILE A 121 5.70 12.00 -7.52
C ILE A 121 6.98 12.49 -6.87
N THR A 122 8.12 12.15 -7.47
CA THR A 122 9.43 12.57 -7.01
C THR A 122 10.28 13.09 -8.18
N SER A 123 11.26 13.94 -7.90
CA SER A 123 12.24 14.40 -8.90
C SER A 123 13.08 13.25 -9.47
N GLN A 124 13.20 12.14 -8.74
CA GLN A 124 13.98 10.97 -9.13
C GLN A 124 13.20 9.99 -10.03
N LYS A 125 11.90 10.19 -10.22
CA LYS A 125 11.06 9.25 -10.99
C LYS A 125 11.59 9.04 -12.41
N TRP A 126 11.79 10.10 -13.16
CA TRP A 126 12.27 10.01 -14.53
C TRP A 126 13.74 9.56 -14.64
N PRO A 127 14.70 10.10 -13.86
CA PRO A 127 16.04 9.55 -13.79
C PRO A 127 16.12 8.05 -13.53
N ALA A 128 15.23 7.50 -12.70
CA ALA A 128 15.17 6.06 -12.41
C ALA A 128 14.54 5.23 -13.54
N LEU A 129 13.51 5.75 -14.20
CA LEU A 129 12.77 5.02 -15.23
C LEU A 129 13.45 5.01 -16.61
N LEU A 130 14.08 6.12 -17.01
CA LEU A 130 14.67 6.25 -18.35
C LEU A 130 15.75 5.20 -18.66
N PRO A 131 16.66 4.83 -17.74
CA PRO A 131 17.62 3.76 -17.98
C PRO A 131 16.96 2.41 -18.26
N ILE A 132 15.88 2.08 -17.52
CA ILE A 132 15.13 0.82 -17.69
C ILE A 132 14.45 0.80 -19.07
N PHE A 133 13.81 1.91 -19.44
CA PHE A 133 13.16 2.06 -20.74
C PHE A 133 14.16 1.93 -21.89
N ARG A 134 15.30 2.62 -21.81
CA ARG A 134 16.38 2.55 -22.81
C ARG A 134 16.94 1.13 -22.95
N ASP A 135 17.20 0.44 -21.84
CA ASP A 135 17.70 -0.94 -21.87
C ASP A 135 16.67 -1.88 -22.52
N ASN A 136 15.39 -1.73 -22.18
CA ASN A 136 14.32 -2.54 -22.79
C ASN A 136 14.14 -2.26 -24.27
N LEU A 137 14.26 -1.00 -24.71
CA LEU A 137 14.23 -0.67 -26.14
C LEU A 137 15.38 -1.36 -26.87
N HIS A 138 16.61 -1.27 -26.33
CA HIS A 138 17.76 -1.94 -26.91
C HIS A 138 17.59 -3.46 -26.96
N ARG A 139 17.03 -4.06 -25.91
CA ARG A 139 16.71 -5.51 -25.87
C ARG A 139 15.70 -5.89 -26.93
N PHE A 140 14.61 -5.13 -27.04
CA PHE A 140 13.55 -5.36 -28.01
C PHE A 140 14.07 -5.38 -29.46
N VAL A 141 14.85 -4.36 -29.85
CA VAL A 141 15.44 -4.26 -31.20
C VAL A 141 16.39 -5.42 -31.49
N ASN A 142 17.07 -5.97 -30.48
CA ASN A 142 18.00 -7.07 -30.63
C ASN A 142 17.39 -8.46 -30.33
N GLY A 143 16.07 -8.58 -30.24
CA GLY A 143 15.38 -9.85 -29.97
C GLY A 143 15.72 -10.48 -28.60
N LYS A 144 16.17 -9.69 -27.63
CA LYS A 144 16.51 -10.15 -26.28
C LYS A 144 15.30 -10.09 -25.34
N PRO A 145 15.22 -10.97 -24.33
CA PRO A 145 14.18 -10.90 -23.31
C PRO A 145 14.13 -9.53 -22.62
N LEU A 146 12.92 -8.98 -22.44
CA LEU A 146 12.72 -7.72 -21.74
C LEU A 146 12.88 -7.90 -20.22
N LYS A 147 13.18 -6.82 -19.53
CA LYS A 147 13.19 -6.75 -18.06
C LYS A 147 11.87 -6.17 -17.54
N ASN A 148 11.51 -6.52 -16.33
CA ASN A 148 10.30 -6.03 -15.63
C ASN A 148 9.01 -6.26 -16.48
N VAL A 149 8.92 -7.43 -17.13
CA VAL A 149 7.72 -7.81 -17.85
C VAL A 149 6.60 -8.09 -16.85
N VAL A 150 5.45 -7.45 -17.07
CA VAL A 150 4.27 -7.69 -16.24
C VAL A 150 3.70 -9.08 -16.54
N ASP A 151 3.50 -9.87 -15.51
CA ASP A 151 2.72 -11.09 -15.60
C ASP A 151 1.23 -10.70 -15.66
N LYS A 152 0.60 -11.02 -16.80
CA LYS A 152 -0.80 -10.61 -17.05
C LYS A 152 -1.82 -11.37 -16.20
N GLU A 153 -1.48 -12.54 -15.70
CA GLU A 153 -2.34 -13.34 -14.81
C GLU A 153 -2.26 -12.80 -13.38
N LEU A 154 -1.06 -12.45 -12.93
CA LEU A 154 -0.82 -11.89 -11.61
C LEU A 154 -1.14 -10.38 -11.53
N GLY A 155 -1.10 -9.66 -12.66
CA GLY A 155 -1.37 -8.22 -12.75
C GLY A 155 -0.21 -7.30 -12.33
N TYR A 156 1.00 -7.84 -12.15
CA TYR A 156 2.21 -7.05 -11.80
C TYR A 156 3.50 -7.75 -12.20
#